data_809d8b64054cd26d0a23a513684f401f
#
_entry.id   809d8b64054cd26d0a23a513684f401f
#
_cell.length_a   1.000
_cell.length_b   1.000
_cell.length_c   1.000
_cell.angle_alpha   90.00
_cell.angle_beta   90.00
_cell.angle_gamma   90.00
#
_symmetry.space_group_name_H-M   'P 1'
#
loop_
_entity.id
_entity.type
_entity.pdbx_description
1 polymer ?
#
loop_
_entity_poly.entity_id
_entity_poly.type
_entity_poly.pdbx_seq_one_letter_code
_entity_poly.pdbx_strand_id
1 'polypeptide(L)'
;MAAQTPSTRPEPGTYSVSSAPPDIPVAAWLGPLVAAWIIPGAGHFLLKKTGRGALIFVSVVSTFFFGLFMRGVMFTPESGADYLTSLINYGGFVANLSAGALYIMASMFGYSQIDMAGAVHDYGTKFLVTAGLLNILAMVDTWEIGTRRKD
;
A
#
# COMPACT_ATOMS: atom_id res chain seq x y z
N MET A 1 -63.52 -22.20 -35.69
CA MET A 1 -62.41 -21.37 -36.20
C MET A 1 -61.76 -20.66 -35.01
N ALA A 2 -60.73 -21.20 -34.44
CA ALA A 2 -60.01 -20.62 -33.29
C ALA A 2 -58.75 -19.93 -33.82
N ALA A 3 -58.71 -18.62 -33.66
CA ALA A 3 -57.56 -17.80 -34.06
C ALA A 3 -56.40 -18.06 -33.08
N GLN A 4 -55.29 -18.56 -33.59
CA GLN A 4 -54.03 -18.68 -32.84
C GLN A 4 -53.37 -17.31 -32.78
N THR A 5 -53.19 -16.78 -31.57
CA THR A 5 -52.36 -15.62 -31.29
C THR A 5 -50.88 -16.00 -31.45
N PRO A 6 -50.08 -15.22 -32.20
CA PRO A 6 -48.66 -15.46 -32.28
C PRO A 6 -47.98 -15.18 -30.92
N SER A 7 -47.37 -16.19 -30.37
CA SER A 7 -46.48 -16.06 -29.21
C SER A 7 -45.24 -15.31 -29.65
N THR A 8 -45.11 -14.05 -29.30
CA THR A 8 -43.87 -13.28 -29.43
C THR A 8 -42.89 -13.75 -28.37
N ARG A 9 -42.06 -14.72 -28.76
CA ARG A 9 -40.87 -15.08 -27.97
C ARG A 9 -39.93 -13.87 -27.94
N PRO A 10 -39.54 -13.37 -26.77
CA PRO A 10 -38.56 -12.29 -26.73
C PRO A 10 -37.26 -12.80 -27.40
N GLU A 11 -36.75 -12.05 -28.34
CA GLU A 11 -35.41 -12.27 -28.93
C GLU A 11 -34.38 -12.31 -27.80
N PRO A 12 -33.40 -13.27 -27.84
CA PRO A 12 -32.29 -13.25 -26.88
C PRO A 12 -31.58 -11.93 -27.05
N GLY A 13 -31.65 -11.10 -26.00
CA GLY A 13 -31.01 -9.79 -26.01
C GLY A 13 -29.53 -9.96 -26.40
N THR A 14 -29.14 -9.31 -27.47
CA THR A 14 -27.76 -9.09 -27.83
C THR A 14 -27.10 -8.37 -26.65
N TYR A 15 -26.45 -9.14 -25.80
CA TYR A 15 -25.53 -8.57 -24.83
C TYR A 15 -24.42 -7.91 -25.65
N SER A 16 -24.55 -6.62 -25.87
CA SER A 16 -23.43 -5.83 -26.35
C SER A 16 -22.36 -5.95 -25.27
N VAL A 17 -21.38 -6.81 -25.50
CA VAL A 17 -20.13 -6.79 -24.74
C VAL A 17 -19.49 -5.46 -25.10
N SER A 18 -19.98 -4.43 -24.42
CA SER A 18 -19.47 -3.08 -24.57
C SER A 18 -18.14 -2.99 -23.86
N SER A 19 -17.21 -2.63 -24.67
CA SER A 19 -16.10 -1.75 -24.40
C SER A 19 -14.94 -2.35 -23.60
N ALA A 20 -13.81 -2.34 -24.32
CA ALA A 20 -12.49 -2.24 -23.70
C ALA A 20 -12.57 -1.28 -22.51
N PRO A 21 -11.91 -1.61 -21.38
CA PRO A 21 -11.87 -0.70 -20.23
C PRO A 21 -11.39 0.67 -20.70
N PRO A 22 -12.00 1.76 -20.21
CA PRO A 22 -11.63 3.11 -20.64
C PRO A 22 -10.13 3.29 -20.45
N ASP A 23 -9.44 3.82 -21.47
CA ASP A 23 -8.02 4.17 -21.41
C ASP A 23 -7.83 5.24 -20.32
N ILE A 24 -7.48 4.80 -19.12
CA ILE A 24 -7.23 5.69 -17.99
C ILE A 24 -5.82 6.26 -18.18
N PRO A 25 -5.67 7.59 -18.31
CA PRO A 25 -4.36 8.18 -18.49
C PRO A 25 -3.44 7.83 -17.29
N VAL A 26 -2.20 7.47 -17.59
CA VAL A 26 -1.22 7.05 -16.57
C VAL A 26 -1.09 8.07 -15.45
N ALA A 27 -1.18 9.36 -15.77
CA ALA A 27 -1.12 10.44 -14.79
C ALA A 27 -2.24 10.38 -13.74
N ALA A 28 -3.40 9.80 -14.06
CA ALA A 28 -4.54 9.75 -13.14
C ALA A 28 -4.31 8.84 -11.94
N TRP A 29 -3.49 7.81 -12.06
CA TRP A 29 -3.18 6.89 -10.98
C TRP A 29 -1.73 6.97 -10.49
N LEU A 30 -0.79 7.36 -11.35
CA LEU A 30 0.64 7.43 -11.00
C LEU A 30 0.91 8.55 -9.98
N GLY A 31 0.32 9.74 -10.16
CA GLY A 31 0.45 10.85 -9.22
C GLY A 31 -0.01 10.48 -7.80
N PRO A 32 -1.25 10.01 -7.63
CA PRO A 32 -1.73 9.51 -6.34
C PRO A 32 -0.89 8.38 -5.75
N LEU A 33 -0.38 7.47 -6.58
CA LEU A 33 0.46 6.36 -6.14
C LEU A 33 1.79 6.84 -5.55
N VAL A 34 2.48 7.75 -6.25
CA VAL A 34 3.73 8.36 -5.77
C VAL A 34 3.49 9.16 -4.49
N ALA A 35 2.39 9.92 -4.43
CA ALA A 35 2.03 10.65 -3.21
C ALA A 35 1.76 9.70 -2.03
N ALA A 36 1.09 8.55 -2.27
CA ALA A 36 0.84 7.54 -1.25
C ALA A 36 2.14 6.90 -0.74
N TRP A 37 3.16 6.75 -1.60
CA TRP A 37 4.46 6.25 -1.18
C TRP A 37 5.20 7.26 -0.31
N ILE A 38 5.23 8.53 -0.71
CA ILE A 38 5.95 9.59 0.05
C ILE A 38 5.29 9.81 1.41
N ILE A 39 3.98 10.02 1.42
CA ILE A 39 3.21 10.26 2.64
C ILE A 39 2.08 9.23 2.71
N PRO A 40 2.08 8.34 3.72
CA PRO A 40 1.02 7.35 3.90
C PRO A 40 -0.36 7.99 3.83
N GLY A 41 -1.25 7.43 3.02
CA GLY A 41 -2.60 7.95 2.85
C GLY A 41 -2.78 9.15 1.92
N ALA A 42 -1.71 9.85 1.49
CA ALA A 42 -1.81 11.03 0.62
C ALA A 42 -2.48 10.74 -0.73
N GLY A 43 -2.24 9.57 -1.30
CA GLY A 43 -2.90 9.14 -2.52
C GLY A 43 -4.43 9.12 -2.40
N HIS A 44 -4.94 8.68 -1.26
CA HIS A 44 -6.38 8.68 -0.98
C HIS A 44 -6.96 10.09 -0.85
N PHE A 45 -6.19 11.04 -0.27
CA PHE A 45 -6.61 12.44 -0.24
C PHE A 45 -6.72 13.02 -1.64
N LEU A 46 -5.76 12.74 -2.53
CA LEU A 46 -5.82 13.16 -3.93
C LEU A 46 -7.00 12.57 -4.69
N LEU A 47 -7.39 11.33 -4.36
CA LEU A 47 -8.55 10.64 -4.91
C LEU A 47 -9.86 10.99 -4.20
N LYS A 48 -9.86 12.03 -3.33
CA LYS A 48 -11.03 12.51 -2.56
C LYS A 48 -11.64 11.48 -1.60
N LYS A 49 -10.89 10.45 -1.23
CA LYS A 49 -11.27 9.44 -0.22
C LYS A 49 -10.65 9.80 1.14
N THR A 50 -10.99 10.99 1.65
CA THR A 50 -10.35 11.60 2.82
C THR A 50 -10.42 10.76 4.09
N GLY A 51 -11.54 10.11 4.35
CA GLY A 51 -11.72 9.24 5.53
C GLY A 51 -10.76 8.05 5.52
N ARG A 52 -10.62 7.38 4.37
CA ARG A 52 -9.66 6.28 4.19
C ARG A 52 -8.22 6.78 4.33
N GLY A 53 -7.90 7.91 3.67
CA GLY A 53 -6.58 8.53 3.75
C GLY A 53 -6.16 8.85 5.19
N ALA A 54 -7.06 9.44 5.98
CA ALA A 54 -6.82 9.77 7.38
C ALA A 54 -6.59 8.52 8.25
N LEU A 55 -7.41 7.48 8.09
CA LEU A 55 -7.24 6.22 8.82
C LEU A 55 -5.91 5.56 8.50
N ILE A 56 -5.54 5.48 7.22
CA ILE A 56 -4.26 4.92 6.77
C ILE A 56 -3.10 5.73 7.33
N PHE A 57 -3.16 7.06 7.22
CA PHE A 57 -2.14 7.95 7.75
C PHE A 57 -1.90 7.71 9.24
N VAL A 58 -2.97 7.79 10.04
CA VAL A 58 -2.87 7.58 11.50
C VAL A 58 -2.34 6.19 11.82
N SER A 59 -2.83 5.15 11.15
CA SER A 59 -2.40 3.77 11.40
C SER A 59 -0.92 3.57 11.09
N VAL A 60 -0.46 3.99 9.91
CA VAL A 60 0.94 3.81 9.48
C VAL A 60 1.88 4.63 10.35
N VAL A 61 1.55 5.91 10.57
CA VAL A 61 2.38 6.83 11.36
C VAL A 61 2.48 6.34 12.81
N SER A 62 1.35 5.99 13.44
CA SER A 62 1.36 5.46 14.82
C SER A 62 2.20 4.19 14.91
N THR A 63 2.01 3.24 14.01
CA THR A 63 2.76 1.98 13.98
C THR A 63 4.26 2.23 13.82
N PHE A 64 4.64 3.16 12.92
CA PHE A 64 6.02 3.54 12.71
C PHE A 64 6.65 4.17 13.96
N PHE A 65 5.97 5.14 14.59
CA PHE A 65 6.46 5.76 15.81
C PHE A 65 6.56 4.77 16.97
N PHE A 66 5.62 3.85 17.14
CA PHE A 66 5.76 2.77 18.13
C PHE A 66 7.03 1.94 17.86
N GLY A 67 7.33 1.63 16.59
CA GLY A 67 8.56 0.96 16.23
C GLY A 67 9.81 1.75 16.66
N LEU A 68 9.84 3.05 16.43
CA LEU A 68 10.95 3.93 16.85
C LEU A 68 11.06 4.02 18.36
N PHE A 69 9.95 4.19 19.10
CA PHE A 69 9.95 4.23 20.56
C PHE A 69 10.47 2.94 21.19
N MET A 70 10.16 1.80 20.58
CA MET A 70 10.65 0.50 20.99
C MET A 70 12.07 0.23 20.48
N ARG A 71 12.73 1.22 19.88
CA ARG A 71 14.08 1.14 19.32
C ARG A 71 14.26 -0.02 18.33
N GLY A 72 13.26 -0.22 17.45
CA GLY A 72 13.30 -1.22 16.40
C GLY A 72 14.44 -0.98 15.39
N VAL A 73 15.06 -2.02 14.85
CA VAL A 73 16.11 -1.91 13.81
C VAL A 73 15.49 -1.51 12.48
N MET A 74 16.09 -0.53 11.82
CA MET A 74 15.83 -0.27 10.41
C MET A 74 16.82 -1.08 9.59
N PHE A 75 16.28 -1.93 8.72
CA PHE A 75 17.08 -2.74 7.84
C PHE A 75 17.83 -1.90 6.81
N THR A 76 19.09 -2.24 6.59
CA THR A 76 19.94 -1.70 5.51
C THR A 76 20.12 -2.76 4.42
N PRO A 77 20.44 -2.36 3.17
CA PRO A 77 20.60 -3.30 2.06
C PRO A 77 21.95 -4.03 2.15
N GLU A 78 22.15 -4.80 3.19
CA GLU A 78 23.36 -5.56 3.43
C GLU A 78 23.14 -7.04 3.18
N SER A 79 24.13 -7.69 2.56
CA SER A 79 24.14 -9.13 2.38
C SER A 79 24.42 -9.82 3.72
N GLY A 80 23.57 -10.74 4.11
CA GLY A 80 23.79 -11.58 5.30
C GLY A 80 24.82 -12.68 5.05
N ALA A 81 25.15 -13.41 6.11
CA ALA A 81 26.11 -14.52 6.08
C ALA A 81 25.61 -15.70 5.20
N ASP A 82 24.30 -15.84 5.05
CA ASP A 82 23.64 -16.88 4.28
C ASP A 82 22.50 -16.30 3.43
N TYR A 83 21.97 -17.11 2.51
CA TYR A 83 20.91 -16.70 1.59
C TYR A 83 19.63 -16.25 2.33
N LEU A 84 19.24 -16.95 3.38
CA LEU A 84 18.03 -16.64 4.16
C LEU A 84 18.17 -15.30 4.88
N THR A 85 19.31 -15.05 5.53
CA THR A 85 19.60 -13.78 6.19
C THR A 85 19.64 -12.62 5.20
N SER A 86 20.23 -12.83 4.02
CA SER A 86 20.19 -11.83 2.93
C SER A 86 18.77 -11.52 2.49
N LEU A 87 17.93 -12.53 2.30
CA LEU A 87 16.53 -12.35 1.91
C LEU A 87 15.74 -11.55 2.97
N ILE A 88 15.96 -11.84 4.24
CA ILE A 88 15.34 -11.11 5.36
C ILE A 88 15.79 -9.65 5.37
N ASN A 89 17.09 -9.39 5.22
CA ASN A 89 17.64 -8.03 5.20
C ASN A 89 17.08 -7.21 4.05
N TYR A 90 17.08 -7.74 2.83
CA TYR A 90 16.54 -7.04 1.66
C TYR A 90 15.02 -6.88 1.76
N GLY A 91 14.29 -7.89 2.21
CA GLY A 91 12.85 -7.81 2.42
C GLY A 91 12.47 -6.78 3.49
N GLY A 92 13.19 -6.77 4.60
CA GLY A 92 13.04 -5.77 5.67
C GLY A 92 13.38 -4.36 5.18
N PHE A 93 14.45 -4.20 4.38
CA PHE A 93 14.82 -2.92 3.79
C PHE A 93 13.74 -2.39 2.84
N VAL A 94 13.21 -3.24 1.95
CA VAL A 94 12.10 -2.86 1.05
C VAL A 94 10.87 -2.45 1.84
N ALA A 95 10.52 -3.18 2.89
CA ALA A 95 9.41 -2.82 3.76
C ALA A 95 9.65 -1.46 4.44
N ASN A 96 10.84 -1.22 5.02
CA ASN A 96 11.18 0.05 5.62
C ASN A 96 11.16 1.21 4.61
N LEU A 97 11.74 1.02 3.42
CA LEU A 97 11.74 2.02 2.35
C LEU A 97 10.31 2.35 1.89
N SER A 98 9.41 1.38 1.96
CA SER A 98 8.01 1.57 1.60
C SER A 98 7.25 2.46 2.59
N ALA A 99 7.78 2.69 3.80
CA ALA A 99 7.26 3.71 4.72
C ALA A 99 7.50 5.16 4.21
N GLY A 100 8.22 5.32 3.10
CA GLY A 100 8.40 6.58 2.38
C GLY A 100 9.14 7.63 3.18
N ALA A 101 8.54 8.82 3.30
CA ALA A 101 9.17 9.95 4.00
C ALA A 101 9.48 9.64 5.47
N LEU A 102 8.71 8.78 6.13
CA LEU A 102 8.97 8.42 7.52
C LEU A 102 10.32 7.71 7.67
N TYR A 103 10.63 6.77 6.78
CA TYR A 103 11.92 6.09 6.76
C TYR A 103 13.06 7.05 6.44
N ILE A 104 12.90 7.90 5.43
CA ILE A 104 13.91 8.88 5.00
C ILE A 104 14.20 9.85 6.15
N MET A 105 13.16 10.39 6.79
CA MET A 105 13.31 11.29 7.94
C MET A 105 14.04 10.62 9.09
N ALA A 106 13.63 9.42 9.49
CA ALA A 106 14.30 8.70 10.57
C ALA A 106 15.78 8.46 10.26
N SER A 107 16.11 8.09 9.02
CA SER A 107 17.48 7.91 8.55
C SER A 107 18.29 9.22 8.58
N MET A 108 17.68 10.35 8.15
CA MET A 108 18.35 11.66 8.15
C MET A 108 18.61 12.20 9.55
N PHE A 109 17.74 11.91 10.51
CA PHE A 109 17.96 12.26 11.92
C PHE A 109 18.97 11.37 12.64
N GLY A 110 19.68 10.50 11.90
CA GLY A 110 20.72 9.65 12.44
C GLY A 110 20.17 8.63 13.42
N TYR A 111 18.94 8.15 13.17
CA TYR A 111 18.36 7.08 13.97
C TYR A 111 19.25 5.85 13.86
N SER A 112 20.15 5.70 14.84
CA SER A 112 21.04 4.58 14.96
C SER A 112 20.70 3.80 16.21
N GLN A 113 20.85 2.49 16.14
CA GLN A 113 20.61 1.60 17.25
C GLN A 113 21.90 1.27 17.94
N ILE A 114 21.90 1.49 19.24
CA ILE A 114 22.86 0.88 20.13
C ILE A 114 22.36 -0.55 20.35
N ASP A 115 23.22 -1.53 20.11
CA ASP A 115 22.92 -2.94 20.35
C ASP A 115 22.40 -3.11 21.78
N MET A 116 21.09 -3.32 21.91
CA MET A 116 20.43 -3.53 23.19
C MET A 116 19.83 -4.93 23.17
N ALA A 117 20.44 -5.82 23.92
CA ALA A 117 19.86 -7.15 24.16
C ALA A 117 18.51 -7.00 24.87
N GLY A 118 17.43 -7.36 24.18
CA GLY A 118 16.09 -7.35 24.78
C GLY A 118 14.96 -7.58 23.80
N ALA A 119 13.90 -8.24 24.24
CA ALA A 119 12.72 -8.55 23.44
C ALA A 119 11.99 -7.30 22.92
N VAL A 120 12.12 -6.15 23.58
CA VAL A 120 11.45 -4.89 23.18
C VAL A 120 11.93 -4.41 21.80
N HIS A 121 13.22 -4.52 21.55
CA HIS A 121 13.86 -4.18 20.29
C HIS A 121 13.33 -5.03 19.11
N ASP A 122 13.13 -6.33 19.31
CA ASP A 122 12.56 -7.22 18.29
C ASP A 122 11.14 -6.82 17.92
N TYR A 123 10.33 -6.42 18.91
CA TYR A 123 8.99 -5.90 18.65
C TYR A 123 9.02 -4.58 17.88
N GLY A 124 9.93 -3.68 18.25
CA GLY A 124 10.14 -2.41 17.54
C GLY A 124 10.43 -2.63 16.05
N THR A 125 11.33 -3.57 15.74
CA THR A 125 11.66 -3.95 14.36
C THR A 125 10.43 -4.46 13.61
N LYS A 126 9.63 -5.31 14.24
CA LYS A 126 8.36 -5.79 13.64
C LYS A 126 7.37 -4.67 13.37
N PHE A 127 7.27 -3.69 14.27
CA PHE A 127 6.41 -2.51 14.06
C PHE A 127 6.89 -1.67 12.87
N LEU A 128 8.20 -1.42 12.72
CA LEU A 128 8.75 -0.68 11.58
C LEU A 128 8.45 -1.37 10.25
N VAL A 129 8.70 -2.67 10.18
CA VAL A 129 8.40 -3.49 8.98
C VAL A 129 6.90 -3.47 8.70
N THR A 130 6.07 -3.64 9.74
CA THR A 130 4.60 -3.63 9.59
C THR A 130 4.11 -2.28 9.07
N ALA A 131 4.65 -1.16 9.52
CA ALA A 131 4.29 0.16 9.01
C ALA A 131 4.56 0.29 7.52
N GLY A 132 5.72 -0.19 7.04
CA GLY A 132 6.04 -0.22 5.62
C GLY A 132 5.12 -1.12 4.81
N LEU A 133 4.81 -2.32 5.30
CA LEU A 133 3.86 -3.24 4.66
C LEU A 133 2.45 -2.66 4.58
N LEU A 134 1.99 -2.00 5.64
CA LEU A 134 0.70 -1.28 5.63
C LEU A 134 0.69 -0.18 4.56
N ASN A 135 1.81 0.54 4.37
CA ASN A 135 1.89 1.55 3.32
C ASN A 135 1.89 0.92 1.92
N ILE A 136 2.52 -0.26 1.72
CA ILE A 136 2.40 -1.00 0.46
C ILE A 136 0.93 -1.33 0.16
N LEU A 137 0.19 -1.84 1.14
CA LEU A 137 -1.24 -2.13 0.98
C LEU A 137 -2.03 -0.88 0.63
N ALA A 138 -1.73 0.26 1.28
CA ALA A 138 -2.34 1.54 0.97
C ALA A 138 -2.02 2.02 -0.46
N MET A 139 -0.81 1.78 -0.95
CA MET A 139 -0.43 2.07 -2.33
C MET A 139 -1.21 1.22 -3.33
N VAL A 140 -1.37 -0.07 -3.05
CA VAL A 140 -2.18 -0.97 -3.89
C VAL A 140 -3.64 -0.52 -3.92
N ASP A 141 -4.23 -0.19 -2.77
CA ASP A 141 -5.60 0.33 -2.69
C ASP A 141 -5.74 1.66 -3.45
N THR A 142 -4.76 2.56 -3.34
CA THR A 142 -4.71 3.81 -4.12
C THR A 142 -4.67 3.54 -5.63
N TRP A 143 -3.89 2.56 -6.06
CA TRP A 143 -3.80 2.18 -7.47
C TRP A 143 -5.13 1.59 -7.98
N GLU A 144 -5.77 0.71 -7.20
CA GLU A 144 -7.08 0.13 -7.56
C GLU A 144 -8.16 1.21 -7.73
N ILE A 145 -8.21 2.19 -6.81
CA ILE A 145 -9.13 3.32 -6.90
C ILE A 145 -8.78 4.21 -8.12
N GLY A 146 -7.50 4.53 -8.31
CA GLY A 146 -7.02 5.36 -9.41
C GLY A 146 -7.27 4.75 -10.79
N THR A 147 -7.23 3.43 -10.88
CA THR A 147 -7.57 2.67 -12.10
C THR A 147 -9.04 2.31 -12.22
N ARG A 148 -9.91 2.85 -11.35
CA ARG A 148 -11.35 2.58 -11.31
C ARG A 148 -11.72 1.10 -11.23
N ARG A 149 -10.87 0.29 -10.63
CA ARG A 149 -11.15 -1.12 -10.34
C ARG A 149 -11.95 -1.28 -9.05
N LYS A 150 -11.98 -0.21 -8.23
CA LYS A 150 -12.63 -0.17 -6.93
C LYS A 150 -13.17 1.23 -6.67
N ASP A 151 -14.33 1.34 -6.02
CA ASP A 151 -14.98 2.61 -5.64
C ASP A 151 -14.57 3.08 -4.22
#